data_429e546340e4e1227f6ebe7373292567
#
_entry.id   429e546340e4e1227f6ebe7373292567
#
_cell.length_a   1.000
_cell.length_b   1.000
_cell.length_c   1.000
_cell.angle_alpha   90.00
_cell.angle_beta   90.00
_cell.angle_gamma   90.00
#
_symmetry.space_group_name_H-M   'P 1'
#
loop_
_entity.id
_entity.type
_entity.pdbx_description
1 polymer ?
#
loop_
_entity_poly.entity_id
_entity_poly.type
_entity_poly.pdbx_seq_one_letter_code
_entity_poly.pdbx_strand_id
1 'polypeptide(L)'
;MTSASADPAEVMRAIDALGAPDADADVTEWTLDRLLDHILNTHHAYVREALPTIARHLEKLQSVHGPRHPELADVRIVFGDLSDELGQHLIKEEQVLFPYVRDLADRAERPCGRSVSPFGTVANPIRMMEREHQDAGDAMRTIRELTRGYATPDDGCATYAVTMAELSRFERDLHRHVHLENNVLFPRAIALENGS
;
A
#
# COMPACT_ATOMS: atom_id res chain seq x y z
N MET A 1 -9.93 -25.94 -28.70
CA MET A 1 -9.89 -25.89 -27.21
C MET A 1 -10.28 -24.47 -26.82
N THR A 2 -11.53 -24.27 -26.48
CA THR A 2 -12.08 -23.00 -26.04
C THR A 2 -11.57 -22.71 -24.63
N SER A 3 -10.68 -21.74 -24.49
CA SER A 3 -10.32 -21.16 -23.20
C SER A 3 -11.59 -20.52 -22.65
N ALA A 4 -12.12 -21.07 -21.58
CA ALA A 4 -13.22 -20.46 -20.85
C ALA A 4 -12.69 -19.14 -20.29
N SER A 5 -13.12 -18.03 -20.85
CA SER A 5 -12.92 -16.70 -20.27
C SER A 5 -13.72 -16.67 -18.95
N ALA A 6 -13.04 -16.54 -17.83
CA ALA A 6 -13.72 -16.35 -16.56
C ALA A 6 -14.63 -15.13 -16.64
N ASP A 7 -15.85 -15.26 -16.09
CA ASP A 7 -16.80 -14.15 -16.04
C ASP A 7 -16.17 -12.99 -15.24
N PRO A 8 -16.06 -11.79 -15.83
CA PRO A 8 -15.48 -10.63 -15.12
C PRO A 8 -16.15 -10.35 -13.77
N ALA A 9 -17.46 -10.59 -13.65
CA ALA A 9 -18.20 -10.43 -12.40
C ALA A 9 -17.84 -11.50 -11.35
N GLU A 10 -17.42 -12.69 -11.78
CA GLU A 10 -16.96 -13.76 -10.90
C GLU A 10 -15.54 -13.48 -10.41
N VAL A 11 -14.67 -12.96 -11.29
CA VAL A 11 -13.32 -12.50 -10.94
C VAL A 11 -13.41 -11.31 -9.97
N MET A 12 -14.29 -10.35 -10.21
CA MET A 12 -14.52 -9.21 -9.31
C MET A 12 -14.98 -9.67 -7.92
N ARG A 13 -15.95 -10.58 -7.86
CA ARG A 13 -16.41 -11.15 -6.57
C ARG A 13 -15.31 -11.92 -5.85
N ALA A 14 -14.46 -12.63 -6.57
CA ALA A 14 -13.32 -13.33 -5.99
C ALA A 14 -12.26 -12.35 -5.46
N ILE A 15 -11.98 -11.24 -6.18
CA ILE A 15 -11.07 -10.17 -5.74
C ILE A 15 -11.62 -9.49 -4.48
N ASP A 16 -12.91 -9.18 -4.44
CA ASP A 16 -13.54 -8.57 -3.26
C ASP A 16 -13.62 -9.54 -2.06
N ALA A 17 -13.80 -10.83 -2.31
CA ALA A 17 -13.80 -11.85 -1.24
C ALA A 17 -12.41 -12.12 -0.64
N LEU A 18 -11.33 -11.84 -1.39
CA LEU A 18 -9.95 -11.98 -0.92
C LEU A 18 -9.48 -10.79 -0.05
N GLY A 19 -10.28 -9.76 0.12
CA GLY A 19 -9.77 -8.51 0.65
C GLY A 19 -10.67 -7.74 1.61
N ALA A 20 -11.03 -8.32 2.74
CA ALA A 20 -11.27 -7.55 3.96
C ALA A 20 -10.60 -8.26 5.12
N PRO A 21 -9.30 -8.04 5.38
CA PRO A 21 -8.77 -8.42 6.67
C PRO A 21 -9.41 -7.49 7.73
N ASP A 22 -10.04 -8.11 8.74
CA ASP A 22 -10.47 -7.54 10.03
C ASP A 22 -10.83 -6.03 10.06
N ALA A 23 -11.85 -5.64 9.30
CA ALA A 23 -12.35 -4.25 9.29
C ALA A 23 -12.88 -3.80 10.66
N ASP A 24 -13.14 -4.73 11.59
CA ASP A 24 -13.78 -4.49 12.89
C ASP A 24 -12.87 -4.70 14.11
N ALA A 25 -11.60 -5.08 13.93
CA ALA A 25 -10.69 -5.21 15.07
C ALA A 25 -10.25 -3.81 15.55
N ASP A 26 -10.44 -3.51 16.83
CA ASP A 26 -9.88 -2.31 17.45
C ASP A 26 -8.35 -2.45 17.56
N VAL A 27 -7.68 -2.01 16.50
CA VAL A 27 -6.21 -2.06 16.39
C VAL A 27 -5.50 -1.16 17.41
N THR A 28 -6.23 -0.26 18.07
CA THR A 28 -5.67 0.64 19.09
C THR A 28 -5.26 -0.12 20.35
N GLU A 29 -5.93 -1.27 20.62
CA GLU A 29 -5.62 -2.15 21.75
C GLU A 29 -4.48 -3.15 21.47
N TRP A 30 -3.98 -3.21 20.22
CA TRP A 30 -2.89 -4.14 19.89
C TRP A 30 -1.56 -3.64 20.45
N THR A 31 -0.68 -4.59 20.81
CA THR A 31 0.73 -4.27 21.06
C THR A 31 1.38 -3.72 19.80
N LEU A 32 2.45 -2.92 19.93
CA LEU A 32 3.17 -2.42 18.75
C LEU A 32 3.75 -3.54 17.91
N ASP A 33 4.26 -4.60 18.52
CA ASP A 33 4.76 -5.77 17.80
C ASP A 33 3.68 -6.43 16.96
N ARG A 34 2.49 -6.64 17.53
CA ARG A 34 1.37 -7.20 16.78
C ARG A 34 0.96 -6.30 15.62
N LEU A 35 0.95 -4.98 15.82
CA LEU A 35 0.61 -4.02 14.77
C LEU A 35 1.65 -4.03 13.65
N LEU A 36 2.94 -4.03 13.99
CA LEU A 36 4.04 -4.14 13.05
C LEU A 36 3.97 -5.45 12.24
N ASP A 37 3.76 -6.58 12.93
CA ASP A 37 3.61 -7.87 12.25
C ASP A 37 2.41 -7.89 11.31
N HIS A 38 1.30 -7.27 11.69
CA HIS A 38 0.12 -7.16 10.84
C HIS A 38 0.42 -6.32 9.59
N ILE A 39 1.02 -5.14 9.73
CA ILE A 39 1.41 -4.28 8.60
C ILE A 39 2.33 -5.04 7.64
N LEU A 40 3.38 -5.68 8.17
CA LEU A 40 4.35 -6.44 7.38
C LEU A 40 3.72 -7.60 6.61
N ASN A 41 2.93 -8.43 7.30
CA ASN A 41 2.42 -9.68 6.74
C ASN A 41 1.15 -9.50 5.91
N THR A 42 0.44 -8.39 6.06
CA THR A 42 -0.80 -8.10 5.33
C THR A 42 -0.56 -7.08 4.23
N HIS A 43 -0.17 -5.86 4.61
CA HIS A 43 -0.08 -4.74 3.67
C HIS A 43 1.21 -4.76 2.85
N HIS A 44 2.38 -4.87 3.49
CA HIS A 44 3.65 -4.92 2.75
C HIS A 44 3.75 -6.15 1.85
N ALA A 45 3.30 -7.32 2.33
CA ALA A 45 3.25 -8.53 1.52
C ALA A 45 2.34 -8.34 0.29
N TYR A 46 1.16 -7.75 0.48
CA TYR A 46 0.23 -7.45 -0.62
C TYR A 46 0.82 -6.45 -1.62
N VAL A 47 1.40 -5.34 -1.15
CA VAL A 47 2.01 -4.32 -2.02
C VAL A 47 3.09 -4.96 -2.92
N ARG A 48 3.99 -5.78 -2.35
CA ARG A 48 5.05 -6.47 -3.12
C ARG A 48 4.51 -7.40 -4.20
N GLU A 49 3.38 -8.05 -3.95
CA GLU A 49 2.74 -8.93 -4.93
C GLU A 49 1.96 -8.14 -5.99
N ALA A 50 1.26 -7.08 -5.57
CA ALA A 50 0.38 -6.31 -6.42
C ALA A 50 1.15 -5.44 -7.42
N LEU A 51 2.22 -4.75 -7.00
CA LEU A 51 2.97 -3.82 -7.84
C LEU A 51 3.42 -4.45 -9.19
N PRO A 52 4.18 -5.56 -9.21
CA PRO A 52 4.61 -6.16 -10.48
C PRO A 52 3.45 -6.74 -11.30
N THR A 53 2.38 -7.17 -10.63
CA THR A 53 1.20 -7.73 -11.30
C THR A 53 0.43 -6.65 -12.04
N ILE A 54 0.11 -5.54 -11.37
CA ILE A 54 -0.60 -4.40 -11.95
C ILE A 54 0.24 -3.76 -13.07
N ALA A 55 1.55 -3.57 -12.86
CA ALA A 55 2.44 -3.02 -13.87
C ALA A 55 2.40 -3.82 -15.17
N ARG A 56 2.47 -5.15 -15.09
CA ARG A 56 2.36 -6.06 -16.25
C ARG A 56 0.99 -5.95 -16.94
N HIS A 57 -0.09 -5.83 -16.17
CA HIS A 57 -1.42 -5.67 -16.73
C HIS A 57 -1.59 -4.33 -17.43
N LEU A 58 -1.07 -3.24 -16.86
CA LEU A 58 -1.08 -1.91 -17.48
C LEU A 58 -0.29 -1.88 -18.79
N GLU A 59 0.89 -2.51 -18.84
CA GLU A 59 1.66 -2.65 -20.06
C GLU A 59 0.86 -3.37 -21.16
N LYS A 60 0.19 -4.46 -20.82
CA LYS A 60 -0.68 -5.19 -21.75
C LYS A 60 -1.87 -4.34 -22.20
N LEU A 61 -2.51 -3.62 -21.28
CA LEU A 61 -3.63 -2.73 -21.60
C LEU A 61 -3.21 -1.65 -22.58
N GLN A 62 -2.10 -0.96 -22.31
CA GLN A 62 -1.56 0.06 -23.20
C GLN A 62 -1.26 -0.49 -24.59
N SER A 63 -0.68 -1.69 -24.68
CA SER A 63 -0.37 -2.35 -25.95
C SER A 63 -1.62 -2.65 -26.80
N VAL A 64 -2.72 -3.07 -26.17
CA VAL A 64 -3.94 -3.52 -26.85
C VAL A 64 -4.94 -2.39 -27.07
N HIS A 65 -5.13 -1.55 -26.08
CA HIS A 65 -6.17 -0.50 -26.04
C HIS A 65 -5.63 0.92 -26.22
N GLY A 66 -4.31 1.14 -26.10
CA GLY A 66 -3.68 2.46 -26.17
C GLY A 66 -4.09 3.34 -27.35
N PRO A 67 -4.27 2.81 -28.58
CA PRO A 67 -4.73 3.63 -29.71
C PRO A 67 -6.12 4.28 -29.52
N ARG A 68 -6.98 3.69 -28.69
CA ARG A 68 -8.33 4.20 -28.37
C ARG A 68 -8.41 4.80 -26.98
N HIS A 69 -7.49 4.46 -26.11
CA HIS A 69 -7.40 4.86 -24.71
C HIS A 69 -5.99 5.42 -24.41
N PRO A 70 -5.66 6.61 -24.97
CA PRO A 70 -4.32 7.19 -24.80
C PRO A 70 -3.96 7.48 -23.34
N GLU A 71 -4.96 7.70 -22.47
CA GLU A 71 -4.80 7.90 -21.02
C GLU A 71 -4.08 6.73 -20.32
N LEU A 72 -4.12 5.52 -20.90
CA LEU A 72 -3.42 4.36 -20.34
C LEU A 72 -1.90 4.52 -20.32
N ALA A 73 -1.35 5.36 -21.22
CA ALA A 73 0.08 5.68 -21.21
C ALA A 73 0.44 6.47 -19.93
N ASP A 74 -0.37 7.47 -19.60
CA ASP A 74 -0.17 8.29 -18.39
C ASP A 74 -0.39 7.46 -17.13
N VAL A 75 -1.44 6.63 -17.08
CA VAL A 75 -1.70 5.70 -15.97
C VAL A 75 -0.48 4.79 -15.74
N ARG A 76 0.10 4.25 -16.80
CA ARG A 76 1.28 3.37 -16.70
C ARG A 76 2.52 4.11 -16.17
N ILE A 77 2.74 5.35 -16.60
CA ILE A 77 3.86 6.17 -16.12
C ILE A 77 3.68 6.47 -14.62
N VAL A 78 2.53 7.02 -14.23
CA VAL A 78 2.26 7.37 -12.83
C VAL A 78 2.34 6.14 -11.92
N PHE A 79 1.81 4.98 -12.36
CA PHE A 79 1.90 3.75 -11.59
C PHE A 79 3.34 3.21 -11.52
N GLY A 80 4.14 3.38 -12.57
CA GLY A 80 5.55 3.01 -12.58
C GLY A 80 6.36 3.79 -11.55
N ASP A 81 6.22 5.11 -11.55
CA ASP A 81 6.88 5.99 -10.57
C ASP A 81 6.45 5.64 -9.14
N LEU A 82 5.15 5.49 -8.90
CA LEU A 82 4.60 5.04 -7.62
C LEU A 82 5.19 3.68 -7.17
N SER A 83 5.34 2.73 -8.10
CA SER A 83 5.88 1.41 -7.79
C SER A 83 7.33 1.48 -7.32
N ASP A 84 8.15 2.30 -7.97
CA ASP A 84 9.55 2.47 -7.61
C ASP A 84 9.70 3.17 -6.25
N GLU A 85 8.91 4.21 -6.01
CA GLU A 85 8.88 4.96 -4.75
C GLU A 85 8.42 4.10 -3.58
N LEU A 86 7.31 3.37 -3.71
CA LEU A 86 6.81 2.44 -2.69
C LEU A 86 7.80 1.31 -2.40
N GLY A 87 8.46 0.77 -3.43
CA GLY A 87 9.49 -0.24 -3.23
C GLY A 87 10.62 0.25 -2.32
N GLN A 88 11.08 1.48 -2.49
CA GLN A 88 12.10 2.11 -1.64
C GLN A 88 11.55 2.47 -0.25
N HIS A 89 10.31 2.92 -0.19
CA HIS A 89 9.60 3.24 1.04
C HIS A 89 9.53 2.03 1.99
N LEU A 90 9.00 0.89 1.51
CA LEU A 90 8.91 -0.34 2.30
C LEU A 90 10.29 -0.82 2.82
N ILE A 91 11.35 -0.65 2.03
CA ILE A 91 12.71 -1.00 2.48
C ILE A 91 13.15 -0.13 3.66
N LYS A 92 12.89 1.18 3.61
CA LYS A 92 13.25 2.10 4.71
C LYS A 92 12.50 1.75 6.00
N GLU A 93 11.22 1.43 5.89
CA GLU A 93 10.44 1.01 7.05
C GLU A 93 10.94 -0.30 7.65
N GLU A 94 11.06 -1.33 6.85
CA GLU A 94 11.41 -2.66 7.31
C GLU A 94 12.83 -2.80 7.82
N GLN A 95 13.77 -2.06 7.20
CA GLN A 95 15.18 -2.19 7.58
C GLN A 95 15.62 -1.15 8.60
N VAL A 96 14.89 -0.05 8.76
CA VAL A 96 15.33 1.06 9.60
C VAL A 96 14.29 1.45 10.64
N LEU A 97 13.08 1.85 10.22
CA LEU A 97 12.09 2.43 11.13
C LEU A 97 11.45 1.36 12.04
N PHE A 98 10.96 0.28 11.48
CA PHE A 98 10.25 -0.77 12.24
C PHE A 98 11.14 -1.50 13.25
N PRO A 99 12.40 -1.86 12.94
CA PRO A 99 13.33 -2.37 13.94
C PRO A 99 13.55 -1.41 15.11
N TYR A 100 13.64 -0.11 14.85
CA TYR A 100 13.78 0.88 15.91
C TYR A 100 12.51 1.02 16.75
N VAL A 101 11.32 0.99 16.14
CA VAL A 101 10.04 1.00 16.87
C VAL A 101 9.90 -0.23 17.78
N ARG A 102 10.33 -1.43 17.33
CA ARG A 102 10.38 -2.64 18.17
C ARG A 102 11.32 -2.45 19.37
N ASP A 103 12.51 -1.92 19.13
CA ASP A 103 13.45 -1.63 20.20
C ASP A 103 12.90 -0.64 21.24
N LEU A 104 12.13 0.37 20.80
CA LEU A 104 11.43 1.28 21.70
C LEU A 104 10.37 0.55 22.54
N ALA A 105 9.58 -0.34 21.94
CA ALA A 105 8.56 -1.12 22.63
C ALA A 105 9.18 -2.06 23.67
N ASP A 106 10.21 -2.80 23.29
CA ASP A 106 10.95 -3.71 24.19
C ASP A 106 11.52 -3.00 25.42
N ARG A 107 12.02 -1.78 25.26
CA ARG A 107 12.58 -0.97 26.35
C ARG A 107 11.53 -0.38 27.26
N ALA A 108 10.35 -0.08 26.75
CA ALA A 108 9.23 0.36 27.57
C ALA A 108 8.81 -0.76 28.55
N GLU A 109 8.89 -2.01 28.11
CA GLU A 109 8.61 -3.18 28.96
C GLU A 109 9.79 -3.57 29.89
N ARG A 110 11.01 -3.34 29.44
CA ARG A 110 12.24 -3.73 30.17
C ARG A 110 13.25 -2.58 30.18
N PRO A 111 13.15 -1.64 31.12
CA PRO A 111 14.04 -0.49 31.18
C PRO A 111 15.51 -0.91 31.30
N CYS A 112 16.24 -0.92 30.21
CA CYS A 112 17.68 -1.12 30.18
C CYS A 112 18.33 -0.12 29.24
N GLY A 113 19.00 0.87 29.78
CA GLY A 113 19.87 1.79 29.06
C GLY A 113 19.19 2.71 28.04
N ARG A 114 19.76 3.87 27.79
CA ARG A 114 19.30 4.78 26.74
C ARG A 114 19.78 4.32 25.37
N SER A 115 18.90 4.08 24.42
CA SER A 115 19.30 3.94 23.02
C SER A 115 19.69 5.33 22.47
N VAL A 116 20.78 5.36 21.75
CA VAL A 116 21.06 6.53 20.90
C VAL A 116 20.34 6.30 19.59
N SER A 117 19.29 7.09 19.33
CA SER A 117 18.60 7.07 18.04
C SER A 117 19.58 7.39 16.91
N PRO A 118 19.69 6.57 15.85
CA PRO A 118 20.57 6.85 14.72
C PRO A 118 20.14 8.08 13.93
N PHE A 119 18.90 8.58 14.14
CA PHE A 119 18.32 9.74 13.44
C PHE A 119 18.03 10.93 14.39
N GLY A 120 18.55 10.88 15.62
CA GLY A 120 18.26 11.88 16.68
C GLY A 120 16.93 11.65 17.36
N THR A 121 15.83 11.61 16.63
CA THR A 121 14.48 11.27 17.12
C THR A 121 13.71 10.49 16.05
N VAL A 122 12.83 9.57 16.50
CA VAL A 122 11.95 8.78 15.61
C VAL A 122 11.02 9.67 14.77
N ALA A 123 10.69 10.86 15.26
CA ALA A 123 9.89 11.82 14.51
C ALA A 123 10.55 12.28 13.19
N ASN A 124 11.89 12.15 13.04
CA ASN A 124 12.57 12.53 11.80
C ASN A 124 12.26 11.57 10.62
N PRO A 125 12.50 10.25 10.74
CA PRO A 125 12.09 9.31 9.70
C PRO A 125 10.57 9.28 9.52
N ILE A 126 9.78 9.35 10.58
CA ILE A 126 8.31 9.38 10.48
C ILE A 126 7.84 10.52 9.57
N ARG A 127 8.31 11.75 9.75
CA ARG A 127 7.93 12.86 8.85
C ARG A 127 8.30 12.62 7.37
N MET A 128 9.33 11.81 7.11
CA MET A 128 9.66 11.41 5.74
C MET A 128 8.63 10.40 5.22
N MET A 129 8.28 9.38 6.01
CA MET A 129 7.26 8.39 5.65
C MET A 129 5.91 9.05 5.37
N GLU A 130 5.46 9.98 6.25
CA GLU A 130 4.21 10.72 6.06
C GLU A 130 4.16 11.51 4.74
N ARG A 131 5.28 12.08 4.28
CA ARG A 131 5.35 12.75 2.97
C ARG A 131 5.25 11.75 1.82
N GLU A 132 5.99 10.66 1.90
CA GLU A 132 5.95 9.60 0.89
C GLU A 132 4.54 8.97 0.79
N HIS A 133 3.83 8.85 1.93
CA HIS A 133 2.41 8.46 1.95
C HIS A 133 1.50 9.45 1.22
N GLN A 134 1.75 10.75 1.41
CA GLN A 134 0.99 11.79 0.70
C GLN A 134 1.24 11.72 -0.80
N ASP A 135 2.51 11.57 -1.22
CA ASP A 135 2.89 11.47 -2.62
C ASP A 135 2.24 10.22 -3.27
N ALA A 136 2.26 9.09 -2.58
CA ALA A 136 1.60 7.87 -3.01
C ALA A 136 0.06 8.01 -3.13
N GLY A 137 -0.57 8.70 -2.18
CA GLY A 137 -1.99 9.03 -2.22
C GLY A 137 -2.34 9.95 -3.41
N ASP A 138 -1.49 10.91 -3.72
CA ASP A 138 -1.66 11.83 -4.84
C ASP A 138 -1.51 11.10 -6.19
N ALA A 139 -0.57 10.17 -6.30
CA ALA A 139 -0.41 9.30 -7.45
C ALA A 139 -1.66 8.43 -7.69
N MET A 140 -2.19 7.78 -6.66
CA MET A 140 -3.42 6.98 -6.78
C MET A 140 -4.64 7.83 -7.14
N ARG A 141 -4.75 9.05 -6.58
CA ARG A 141 -5.80 9.99 -6.98
C ARG A 141 -5.71 10.34 -8.47
N THR A 142 -4.51 10.62 -8.98
CA THR A 142 -4.27 10.88 -10.39
C THR A 142 -4.68 9.69 -11.26
N ILE A 143 -4.32 8.47 -10.89
CA ILE A 143 -4.71 7.25 -11.59
C ILE A 143 -6.24 7.09 -11.59
N ARG A 144 -6.90 7.34 -10.45
CA ARG A 144 -8.36 7.27 -10.34
C ARG A 144 -9.05 8.30 -11.24
N GLU A 145 -8.52 9.51 -11.34
CA GLU A 145 -9.05 10.55 -12.24
C GLU A 145 -8.88 10.16 -13.72
N LEU A 146 -7.69 9.73 -14.12
CA LEU A 146 -7.40 9.27 -15.49
C LEU A 146 -8.29 8.10 -15.91
N THR A 147 -8.58 7.18 -14.99
CA THR A 147 -9.42 6.00 -15.21
C THR A 147 -10.92 6.25 -14.96
N ARG A 148 -11.33 7.49 -14.67
CA ARG A 148 -12.72 7.85 -14.34
C ARG A 148 -13.30 7.02 -13.20
N GLY A 149 -12.51 6.86 -12.11
CA GLY A 149 -12.92 6.07 -10.97
C GLY A 149 -12.79 4.56 -11.18
N TYR A 150 -11.77 4.12 -11.93
CA TYR A 150 -11.53 2.72 -12.28
C TYR A 150 -12.63 2.10 -13.15
N ALA A 151 -13.25 2.92 -14.00
CA ALA A 151 -14.29 2.47 -14.92
C ALA A 151 -13.71 1.61 -16.05
N THR A 152 -14.40 0.53 -16.37
CA THR A 152 -14.13 -0.23 -17.60
C THR A 152 -14.95 0.36 -18.74
N PRO A 153 -14.34 0.79 -19.87
CA PRO A 153 -15.09 1.31 -21.00
C PRO A 153 -15.87 0.19 -21.72
N ASP A 154 -16.88 0.56 -22.52
CA ASP A 154 -17.75 -0.39 -23.23
C ASP A 154 -16.98 -1.34 -24.17
N ASP A 155 -15.84 -0.89 -24.70
CA ASP A 155 -14.94 -1.70 -25.55
C ASP A 155 -13.80 -2.35 -24.75
N GLY A 156 -13.86 -2.31 -23.43
CA GLY A 156 -12.89 -2.93 -22.52
C GLY A 156 -13.01 -4.44 -22.50
N CYS A 157 -11.87 -5.12 -22.59
CA CYS A 157 -11.82 -6.59 -22.48
C CYS A 157 -11.78 -7.04 -20.99
N ALA A 158 -11.86 -8.35 -20.75
CA ALA A 158 -11.78 -8.91 -19.40
C ALA A 158 -10.50 -8.48 -18.65
N THR A 159 -9.36 -8.40 -19.34
CA THR A 159 -8.11 -7.90 -18.74
C THR A 159 -8.26 -6.45 -18.29
N TYR A 160 -8.99 -5.61 -19.05
CA TYR A 160 -9.26 -4.23 -18.68
C TYR A 160 -10.01 -4.17 -17.35
N ALA A 161 -11.12 -4.90 -17.26
CA ALA A 161 -11.94 -4.96 -16.05
C ALA A 161 -11.15 -5.44 -14.82
N VAL A 162 -10.34 -6.49 -14.99
CA VAL A 162 -9.48 -7.02 -13.92
C VAL A 162 -8.47 -5.96 -13.47
N THR A 163 -7.78 -5.28 -14.40
CA THR A 163 -6.79 -4.25 -14.04
C THR A 163 -7.42 -3.08 -13.30
N MET A 164 -8.61 -2.61 -13.71
CA MET A 164 -9.32 -1.54 -13.01
C MET A 164 -9.72 -1.97 -11.59
N ALA A 165 -10.14 -3.21 -11.42
CA ALA A 165 -10.45 -3.77 -10.10
C ALA A 165 -9.21 -3.89 -9.20
N GLU A 166 -8.08 -4.32 -9.76
CA GLU A 166 -6.80 -4.41 -9.05
C GLU A 166 -6.31 -3.04 -8.59
N LEU A 167 -6.37 -2.01 -9.45
CA LEU A 167 -6.04 -0.63 -9.09
C LEU A 167 -6.93 -0.10 -7.96
N SER A 168 -8.24 -0.32 -8.06
CA SER A 168 -9.19 0.09 -7.02
C SER A 168 -8.93 -0.62 -5.68
N ARG A 169 -8.62 -1.93 -5.72
CA ARG A 169 -8.25 -2.69 -4.53
C ARG A 169 -6.94 -2.18 -3.93
N PHE A 170 -5.95 -1.91 -4.78
CA PHE A 170 -4.66 -1.38 -4.36
C PHE A 170 -4.79 -0.04 -3.64
N GLU A 171 -5.60 0.89 -4.16
CA GLU A 171 -5.88 2.17 -3.49
C GLU A 171 -6.52 1.97 -2.11
N ARG A 172 -7.50 1.08 -2.00
CA ARG A 172 -8.15 0.79 -0.71
C ARG A 172 -7.19 0.21 0.32
N ASP A 173 -6.33 -0.72 -0.10
CA ASP A 173 -5.33 -1.31 0.78
C ASP A 173 -4.29 -0.27 1.22
N LEU A 174 -3.80 0.54 0.29
CA LEU A 174 -2.85 1.62 0.58
C LEU A 174 -3.43 2.63 1.58
N HIS A 175 -4.70 3.03 1.45
CA HIS A 175 -5.35 3.90 2.40
C HIS A 175 -5.42 3.29 3.81
N ARG A 176 -5.72 1.99 3.91
CA ARG A 176 -5.76 1.31 5.21
C ARG A 176 -4.37 1.17 5.82
N HIS A 177 -3.38 0.78 5.03
CA HIS A 177 -1.97 0.71 5.39
C HIS A 177 -1.50 2.03 5.99
N VAL A 178 -1.59 3.11 5.22
CA VAL A 178 -1.22 4.48 5.64
C VAL A 178 -2.00 4.91 6.89
N HIS A 179 -3.28 4.56 7.00
CA HIS A 179 -4.06 4.86 8.20
C HIS A 179 -3.50 4.19 9.45
N LEU A 180 -3.13 2.90 9.37
CA LEU A 180 -2.55 2.17 10.50
C LEU A 180 -1.22 2.78 10.96
N GLU A 181 -0.41 3.23 10.03
CA GLU A 181 0.88 3.85 10.33
C GLU A 181 0.72 5.26 10.86
N ASN A 182 0.10 6.15 10.12
CA ASN A 182 0.01 7.56 10.47
C ASN A 182 -0.83 7.82 11.72
N ASN A 183 -1.88 7.02 11.96
CA ASN A 183 -2.84 7.30 13.04
C ASN A 183 -2.68 6.36 14.25
N VAL A 184 -1.97 5.25 14.13
CA VAL A 184 -1.81 4.30 15.25
C VAL A 184 -0.33 4.06 15.56
N LEU A 185 0.46 3.58 14.58
CA LEU A 185 1.86 3.18 14.82
C LEU A 185 2.76 4.37 15.16
N PHE A 186 2.78 5.38 14.29
CA PHE A 186 3.70 6.52 14.41
C PHE A 186 3.45 7.37 15.66
N PRO A 187 2.20 7.74 16.03
CA PRO A 187 1.94 8.44 17.26
C PRO A 187 2.40 7.67 18.51
N ARG A 188 2.20 6.35 18.53
CA ARG A 188 2.62 5.49 19.64
C ARG A 188 4.14 5.37 19.73
N ALA A 189 4.84 5.26 18.60
CA ALA A 189 6.30 5.26 18.56
C ALA A 189 6.90 6.55 19.11
N ILE A 190 6.33 7.71 18.73
CA ILE A 190 6.74 9.02 19.24
C ILE A 190 6.47 9.14 20.74
N ALA A 191 5.32 8.68 21.22
CA ALA A 191 4.99 8.70 22.66
C ALA A 191 5.98 7.87 23.47
N LEU A 192 6.32 6.64 23.01
CA LEU A 192 7.30 5.78 23.69
C LEU A 192 8.69 6.42 23.76
N GLU A 193 9.16 7.03 22.67
CA GLU A 193 10.48 7.70 22.68
C GLU A 193 10.54 8.86 23.67
N ASN A 194 9.42 9.58 23.85
CA ASN A 194 9.29 10.69 24.78
C ASN A 194 9.05 10.26 26.25
N GLY A 195 8.89 8.96 26.50
CA GLY A 195 8.65 8.43 27.85
C GLY A 195 7.23 8.69 28.37
N SER A 196 6.26 8.75 27.44
CA SER A 196 4.84 9.06 27.74
C SER A 196 3.99 7.80 27.71
#